data_5905992942ce6d6e146f832f3d891879
#
_entry.id   5905992942ce6d6e146f832f3d891879
#
_cell.length_a   1.000
_cell.length_b   1.000
_cell.length_c   1.000
_cell.angle_alpha   90.00
_cell.angle_beta   90.00
_cell.angle_gamma   90.00
#
_symmetry.space_group_name_H-M   'P 1'
#
loop_
_entity.id
_entity.type
_entity.pdbx_description
1 polymer ?
#
loop_
_entity_poly.entity_id
_entity_poly.type
_entity_poly.pdbx_seq_one_letter_code
_entity_poly.pdbx_strand_id
1 'polypeptide(L)'
;VTQTPLSPRPAVTDARPDALGRFGQFGGKYVPETLMPALFELEQAFYQYRDEADFQAELNGLLKDYVGRATPLYFAERLTAHYRRPDGSGPDIYLKREDLNHTGAHKINNALGQVLLAKRMGKQRIIAETGAGQHGVATATVCARFGLQCVIYMGVQDMERQSLNVFRMRLMGAEVRGVTAGTGTLKDATSEAIRDWVTNVENTHYILGSVAGPHPYPMMVRDFHAIIGEETRAQCQEKFGGLPDILMACVGGGSNAMGLFHEFVNEPTVRMIGIEAAGSGVATGKHAATLTEGRVGVLHGAMSYLLQDSEGQVIEAHSISAGLDYPGVGPEHSFLKDAGRAEYYSVTDQEALDAFQRVSRLEGIIPALETAHAFAYLETLCPQLTGNPRIVINSSGRGDKDVNTVAKALGGLE
;
A
#
# COMPACT_ATOMS: atom_id res chain seq x y z
N VAL A 1 -10.00 20.90 -25.06
CA VAL A 1 -9.24 20.26 -23.98
C VAL A 1 -7.77 20.57 -24.25
N THR A 2 -7.17 21.47 -23.48
CA THR A 2 -5.76 21.82 -23.60
C THR A 2 -4.91 20.61 -23.18
N GLN A 3 -4.20 20.04 -24.14
CA GLN A 3 -3.24 18.95 -23.92
C GLN A 3 -2.10 19.48 -23.04
N THR A 4 -1.95 18.91 -21.86
CA THR A 4 -0.89 19.30 -20.92
C THR A 4 0.38 18.52 -21.27
N PRO A 5 1.49 19.17 -21.65
CA PRO A 5 2.78 18.50 -21.76
C PRO A 5 3.19 17.91 -20.41
N LEU A 6 3.96 16.80 -20.43
CA LEU A 6 4.59 16.24 -19.24
C LEU A 6 5.65 17.26 -18.74
N SER A 7 5.22 18.20 -17.89
CA SER A 7 6.16 19.16 -17.30
C SER A 7 6.93 18.51 -16.15
N PRO A 8 8.25 18.77 -16.05
CA PRO A 8 9.06 18.30 -14.92
C PRO A 8 8.45 18.73 -13.59
N ARG A 9 8.42 17.82 -12.62
CA ARG A 9 7.98 18.08 -11.26
C ARG A 9 9.16 18.47 -10.38
N PRO A 10 8.96 19.22 -9.28
CA PRO A 10 10.06 19.55 -8.38
C PRO A 10 10.72 18.27 -7.84
N ALA A 11 12.05 18.21 -7.89
CA ALA A 11 12.79 17.17 -7.20
C ALA A 11 12.73 17.44 -5.70
N VAL A 12 12.55 16.39 -4.90
CA VAL A 12 12.64 16.47 -3.45
C VAL A 12 14.03 16.01 -3.06
N THR A 13 14.89 16.94 -2.71
CA THR A 13 16.33 16.70 -2.46
C THR A 13 16.61 15.90 -1.18
N ASP A 14 15.63 15.76 -0.28
CA ASP A 14 15.73 14.94 0.92
C ASP A 14 14.38 14.28 1.25
N ALA A 15 14.19 13.08 0.76
CA ALA A 15 13.02 12.24 1.05
C ALA A 15 13.20 11.40 2.33
N ARG A 16 14.26 11.64 3.13
CA ARG A 16 14.47 10.97 4.41
C ARG A 16 13.77 11.75 5.52
N PRO A 17 13.28 11.05 6.56
CA PRO A 17 12.78 11.75 7.73
C PRO A 17 13.92 12.42 8.49
N ASP A 18 13.63 13.54 9.14
CA ASP A 18 14.54 14.22 10.05
C ASP A 18 14.83 13.39 11.33
N ALA A 19 15.64 13.93 12.23
CA ALA A 19 15.97 13.29 13.51
C ALA A 19 14.75 13.06 14.44
N LEU A 20 13.63 13.73 14.16
CA LEU A 20 12.37 13.53 14.87
C LEU A 20 11.43 12.55 14.16
N GLY A 21 11.87 11.97 13.06
CA GLY A 21 11.08 11.06 12.24
C GLY A 21 10.04 11.76 11.37
N ARG A 22 10.30 12.99 10.91
CA ARG A 22 9.36 13.82 10.16
C ARG A 22 9.80 14.01 8.72
N PHE A 23 8.83 13.97 7.82
CA PHE A 23 8.91 14.41 6.43
C PHE A 23 8.27 15.82 6.35
N GLY A 24 9.08 16.88 6.47
CA GLY A 24 8.57 18.23 6.67
C GLY A 24 7.77 18.32 7.99
N GLN A 25 6.49 18.68 7.91
CA GLN A 25 5.60 18.69 9.09
C GLN A 25 4.98 17.33 9.43
N PHE A 26 5.05 16.33 8.54
CA PHE A 26 4.37 15.05 8.65
C PHE A 26 5.24 13.98 9.30
N GLY A 27 4.62 12.96 9.93
CA GLY A 27 5.33 11.88 10.63
C GLY A 27 5.44 12.11 12.12
N GLY A 28 6.58 11.81 12.71
CA GLY A 28 6.84 11.95 14.14
C GLY A 28 6.38 10.75 14.98
N LYS A 29 6.36 10.92 16.31
CA LYS A 29 6.03 9.88 17.30
C LYS A 29 4.95 10.41 18.26
N TYR A 30 3.70 10.43 17.83
CA TYR A 30 2.55 10.89 18.63
C TYR A 30 1.90 9.72 19.35
N VAL A 31 2.58 9.19 20.35
CA VAL A 31 2.19 7.99 21.09
C VAL A 31 2.24 8.24 22.59
N PRO A 32 1.56 7.41 23.43
CA PRO A 32 1.77 7.42 24.86
C PRO A 32 3.25 7.25 25.23
N GLU A 33 3.71 7.93 26.27
CA GLU A 33 5.12 7.86 26.70
C GLU A 33 5.58 6.43 27.01
N THR A 34 4.69 5.57 27.47
CA THR A 34 4.94 4.14 27.74
C THR A 34 5.36 3.35 26.50
N LEU A 35 5.03 3.82 25.28
CA LEU A 35 5.41 3.17 24.02
C LEU A 35 6.74 3.71 23.47
N MET A 36 7.22 4.85 23.95
CA MET A 36 8.45 5.47 23.45
C MET A 36 9.68 4.56 23.54
N PRO A 37 9.91 3.81 24.65
CA PRO A 37 11.05 2.89 24.71
C PRO A 37 11.03 1.82 23.61
N ALA A 38 9.86 1.26 23.32
CA ALA A 38 9.72 0.25 22.25
C ALA A 38 9.99 0.83 20.85
N LEU A 39 9.56 2.08 20.60
CA LEU A 39 9.88 2.77 19.35
C LEU A 39 11.37 3.08 19.21
N PHE A 40 12.05 3.48 20.28
CA PHE A 40 13.50 3.68 20.25
C PHE A 40 14.26 2.37 20.06
N GLU A 41 13.86 1.29 20.74
CA GLU A 41 14.42 -0.05 20.52
C GLU A 41 14.28 -0.47 19.05
N LEU A 42 13.09 -0.30 18.47
CA LEU A 42 12.81 -0.63 17.07
C LEU A 42 13.63 0.22 16.10
N GLU A 43 13.71 1.53 16.34
CA GLU A 43 14.47 2.46 15.50
C GLU A 43 15.97 2.12 15.52
N GLN A 44 16.55 1.86 16.69
CA GLN A 44 17.94 1.46 16.85
C GLN A 44 18.21 0.13 16.14
N ALA A 45 17.35 -0.87 16.35
CA ALA A 45 17.49 -2.16 15.71
C ALA A 45 17.39 -2.04 14.18
N PHE A 46 16.45 -1.23 13.67
CA PHE A 46 16.33 -1.01 12.23
C PHE A 46 17.58 -0.38 11.64
N TYR A 47 18.12 0.69 12.24
CA TYR A 47 19.34 1.33 11.76
C TYR A 47 20.58 0.44 11.89
N GLN A 48 20.62 -0.43 12.90
CA GLN A 48 21.73 -1.39 13.08
C GLN A 48 21.71 -2.48 11.99
N TYR A 49 20.55 -3.08 11.75
CA TYR A 49 20.47 -4.30 10.92
C TYR A 49 20.21 -4.01 9.44
N ARG A 50 19.57 -2.88 9.09
CA ARG A 50 19.17 -2.62 7.70
C ARG A 50 20.32 -2.69 6.69
N ASP A 51 21.52 -2.27 7.09
CA ASP A 51 22.71 -2.22 6.24
C ASP A 51 23.71 -3.36 6.57
N GLU A 52 23.37 -4.27 7.50
CA GLU A 52 24.20 -5.41 7.87
C GLU A 52 24.19 -6.48 6.76
N ALA A 53 25.38 -6.92 6.34
CA ALA A 53 25.53 -7.85 5.21
C ALA A 53 24.78 -9.17 5.41
N ASP A 54 24.81 -9.74 6.62
CA ASP A 54 24.13 -11.00 6.93
C ASP A 54 22.62 -10.85 6.94
N PHE A 55 22.08 -9.72 7.44
CA PHE A 55 20.65 -9.43 7.38
C PHE A 55 20.19 -9.27 5.93
N GLN A 56 20.93 -8.51 5.13
CA GLN A 56 20.59 -8.30 3.73
C GLN A 56 20.71 -9.60 2.91
N ALA A 57 21.70 -10.43 3.18
CA ALA A 57 21.85 -11.73 2.52
C ALA A 57 20.67 -12.66 2.85
N GLU A 58 20.26 -12.76 4.13
CA GLU A 58 19.11 -13.54 4.56
C GLU A 58 17.80 -13.01 3.93
N LEU A 59 17.57 -11.69 3.98
CA LEU A 59 16.39 -11.05 3.40
C LEU A 59 16.32 -11.28 1.88
N ASN A 60 17.39 -11.00 1.14
CA ASN A 60 17.46 -11.17 -0.30
C ASN A 60 17.29 -12.63 -0.74
N GLY A 61 17.89 -13.57 0.00
CA GLY A 61 17.70 -15.00 -0.24
C GLY A 61 16.23 -15.41 -0.11
N LEU A 62 15.54 -14.95 0.94
CA LEU A 62 14.13 -15.23 1.15
C LEU A 62 13.22 -14.50 0.14
N LEU A 63 13.53 -13.26 -0.21
CA LEU A 63 12.81 -12.53 -1.26
C LEU A 63 12.89 -13.29 -2.59
N LYS A 64 14.06 -13.82 -2.94
CA LYS A 64 14.26 -14.59 -4.16
C LYS A 64 13.57 -15.95 -4.11
N ASP A 65 13.90 -16.78 -3.10
CA ASP A 65 13.57 -18.21 -3.12
C ASP A 65 12.21 -18.53 -2.48
N TYR A 66 11.71 -17.66 -1.58
CA TYR A 66 10.44 -17.86 -0.88
C TYR A 66 9.33 -16.94 -1.38
N VAL A 67 9.64 -15.68 -1.67
CA VAL A 67 8.65 -14.73 -2.19
C VAL A 67 8.50 -14.84 -3.70
N GLY A 68 9.56 -15.20 -4.43
CA GLY A 68 9.57 -15.38 -5.87
C GLY A 68 9.95 -14.11 -6.65
N ARG A 69 10.76 -13.22 -6.00
CA ARG A 69 11.27 -12.02 -6.71
C ARG A 69 12.42 -12.37 -7.67
N ALA A 70 12.66 -11.56 -8.70
CA ALA A 70 11.96 -10.30 -9.05
C ALA A 70 10.59 -10.56 -9.66
N THR A 71 9.59 -9.72 -9.28
CA THR A 71 8.29 -9.78 -9.97
C THR A 71 8.40 -9.19 -11.38
N PRO A 72 7.67 -9.74 -12.38
CA PRO A 72 7.77 -9.25 -13.76
C PRO A 72 7.27 -7.81 -13.93
N LEU A 73 7.91 -7.08 -14.85
CA LEU A 73 7.33 -5.92 -15.50
C LEU A 73 6.67 -6.40 -16.82
N TYR A 74 5.35 -6.55 -16.81
CA TYR A 74 4.57 -7.12 -17.90
C TYR A 74 4.01 -6.03 -18.82
N PHE A 75 4.21 -6.14 -20.13
CA PHE A 75 3.57 -5.27 -21.10
C PHE A 75 2.12 -5.71 -21.32
N ALA A 76 1.17 -4.86 -20.96
CA ALA A 76 -0.26 -5.12 -21.08
C ALA A 76 -0.74 -4.78 -22.49
N GLU A 77 -0.57 -5.73 -23.43
CA GLU A 77 -0.74 -5.50 -24.85
C GLU A 77 -2.17 -5.09 -25.23
N ARG A 78 -3.17 -5.82 -24.74
CA ARG A 78 -4.57 -5.55 -25.06
C ARG A 78 -5.11 -4.32 -24.34
N LEU A 79 -4.64 -4.06 -23.13
CA LEU A 79 -4.96 -2.85 -22.41
C LEU A 79 -4.32 -1.63 -23.09
N THR A 80 -3.08 -1.74 -23.55
CA THR A 80 -2.41 -0.74 -24.39
C THR A 80 -3.20 -0.47 -25.67
N ALA A 81 -3.59 -1.51 -26.39
CA ALA A 81 -4.37 -1.39 -27.63
C ALA A 81 -5.74 -0.72 -27.39
N HIS A 82 -6.37 -0.97 -26.23
CA HIS A 82 -7.65 -0.37 -25.85
C HIS A 82 -7.58 1.16 -25.75
N TYR A 83 -6.43 1.72 -25.32
CA TYR A 83 -6.23 3.16 -25.18
C TYR A 83 -5.49 3.81 -26.37
N ARG A 84 -5.19 3.04 -27.44
CA ARG A 84 -4.63 3.60 -28.68
C ARG A 84 -5.68 4.45 -29.42
N ARG A 85 -5.24 5.59 -29.93
CA ARG A 85 -6.05 6.44 -30.80
C ARG A 85 -6.03 5.92 -32.24
N PRO A 86 -6.93 6.39 -33.11
CA PRO A 86 -6.96 6.01 -34.53
C PRO A 86 -5.65 6.35 -35.29
N ASP A 87 -4.89 7.34 -34.83
CA ASP A 87 -3.59 7.74 -35.39
C ASP A 87 -2.42 6.86 -34.89
N GLY A 88 -2.71 5.86 -34.05
CA GLY A 88 -1.73 4.97 -33.45
C GLY A 88 -1.03 5.53 -32.21
N SER A 89 -1.28 6.80 -31.83
CA SER A 89 -0.75 7.36 -30.58
C SER A 89 -1.49 6.84 -29.33
N GLY A 90 -0.87 6.96 -28.17
CA GLY A 90 -1.45 6.55 -26.90
C GLY A 90 -0.39 5.87 -25.99
N PRO A 91 -0.70 5.66 -24.69
CA PRO A 91 0.29 5.15 -23.76
C PRO A 91 0.68 3.70 -24.05
N ASP A 92 1.92 3.36 -23.71
CA ASP A 92 2.37 1.99 -23.50
C ASP A 92 2.19 1.63 -22.03
N ILE A 93 1.37 0.63 -21.72
CA ILE A 93 0.99 0.27 -20.36
C ILE A 93 1.73 -0.97 -19.91
N TYR A 94 2.46 -0.84 -18.81
CA TYR A 94 3.19 -1.92 -18.16
C TYR A 94 2.65 -2.15 -16.75
N LEU A 95 2.62 -3.40 -16.33
CA LEU A 95 2.19 -3.80 -14.98
C LEU A 95 3.39 -4.33 -14.22
N LYS A 96 3.70 -3.74 -13.06
CA LYS A 96 4.60 -4.34 -12.08
C LYS A 96 3.81 -5.34 -11.27
N ARG A 97 4.08 -6.64 -11.46
CA ARG A 97 3.22 -7.76 -11.08
C ARG A 97 3.44 -8.23 -9.64
N GLU A 98 3.19 -7.34 -8.65
CA GLU A 98 3.26 -7.69 -7.23
C GLU A 98 2.19 -8.71 -6.79
N ASP A 99 1.15 -8.89 -7.59
CA ASP A 99 0.15 -9.94 -7.46
C ASP A 99 0.70 -11.38 -7.64
N LEU A 100 1.88 -11.52 -8.21
CA LEU A 100 2.57 -12.81 -8.40
C LEU A 100 3.50 -13.20 -7.23
N ASN A 101 3.71 -12.32 -6.26
CA ASN A 101 4.43 -12.68 -5.04
C ASN A 101 3.76 -13.83 -4.30
N HIS A 102 4.54 -14.61 -3.56
CA HIS A 102 3.98 -15.51 -2.55
C HIS A 102 2.99 -14.77 -1.66
N THR A 103 1.85 -15.35 -1.35
CA THR A 103 0.64 -14.77 -0.74
C THR A 103 -0.27 -13.97 -1.67
N GLY A 104 0.19 -13.56 -2.84
CA GLY A 104 -0.62 -12.91 -3.88
C GLY A 104 -0.71 -11.39 -3.76
N ALA A 105 0.22 -10.74 -3.05
CA ALA A 105 0.28 -9.28 -2.93
C ALA A 105 1.67 -8.80 -2.47
N HIS A 106 1.91 -7.48 -2.58
CA HIS A 106 3.16 -6.82 -2.15
C HIS A 106 3.46 -6.92 -0.64
N LYS A 107 2.45 -7.17 0.19
CA LYS A 107 2.56 -7.13 1.67
C LYS A 107 3.62 -8.07 2.26
N ILE A 108 3.92 -9.17 1.57
CA ILE A 108 4.93 -10.14 2.02
C ILE A 108 6.33 -9.54 2.11
N ASN A 109 6.68 -8.55 1.25
CA ASN A 109 7.98 -7.90 1.28
C ASN A 109 8.24 -7.25 2.65
N ASN A 110 7.31 -6.45 3.11
CA ASN A 110 7.38 -5.79 4.41
C ASN A 110 7.28 -6.76 5.58
N ALA A 111 6.32 -7.70 5.54
CA ALA A 111 6.14 -8.67 6.61
C ALA A 111 7.40 -9.51 6.84
N LEU A 112 8.10 -9.88 5.74
CA LEU A 112 9.35 -10.61 5.81
C LEU A 112 10.47 -9.78 6.43
N GLY A 113 10.65 -8.53 6.00
CA GLY A 113 11.66 -7.63 6.57
C GLY A 113 11.43 -7.39 8.07
N GLN A 114 10.20 -7.10 8.46
CA GLN A 114 9.87 -6.85 9.87
C GLN A 114 9.99 -8.10 10.75
N VAL A 115 9.62 -9.30 10.24
CA VAL A 115 9.78 -10.52 11.04
C VAL A 115 11.24 -10.90 11.26
N LEU A 116 12.11 -10.67 10.26
CA LEU A 116 13.56 -10.85 10.41
C LEU A 116 14.13 -9.89 11.46
N LEU A 117 13.70 -8.64 11.42
CA LEU A 117 14.08 -7.64 12.41
C LEU A 117 13.61 -8.04 13.82
N ALA A 118 12.35 -8.46 13.97
CA ALA A 118 11.80 -8.94 15.24
C ALA A 118 12.60 -10.12 15.82
N LYS A 119 13.04 -11.05 14.97
CA LYS A 119 13.93 -12.16 15.39
C LYS A 119 15.27 -11.66 15.90
N ARG A 120 15.92 -10.71 15.20
CA ARG A 120 17.17 -10.09 15.67
C ARG A 120 17.00 -9.37 17.02
N MET A 121 15.81 -8.80 17.26
CA MET A 121 15.43 -8.18 18.53
C MET A 121 15.04 -9.20 19.63
N GLY A 122 15.02 -10.49 19.34
CA GLY A 122 14.63 -11.54 20.28
C GLY A 122 13.13 -11.63 20.60
N LYS A 123 12.27 -10.96 19.81
CA LYS A 123 10.81 -11.00 20.00
C LYS A 123 10.27 -12.38 19.59
N GLN A 124 9.32 -12.90 20.37
CA GLN A 124 8.75 -14.24 20.18
C GLN A 124 7.28 -14.21 19.76
N ARG A 125 6.62 -13.10 20.01
CA ARG A 125 5.23 -12.87 19.67
C ARG A 125 5.10 -11.75 18.65
N ILE A 126 4.32 -11.98 17.62
CA ILE A 126 4.02 -11.04 16.56
C ILE A 126 2.53 -10.68 16.61
N ILE A 127 2.23 -9.40 16.50
CA ILE A 127 0.88 -8.92 16.28
C ILE A 127 0.81 -8.11 14.98
N ALA A 128 -0.37 -8.06 14.37
CA ALA A 128 -0.65 -7.22 13.21
C ALA A 128 -2.12 -6.85 13.15
N GLU A 129 -2.42 -5.76 12.46
CA GLU A 129 -3.75 -5.39 12.00
C GLU A 129 -3.99 -5.86 10.57
N THR A 130 -5.27 -5.97 10.16
CA THR A 130 -5.58 -6.19 8.76
C THR A 130 -7.01 -5.75 8.43
N GLY A 131 -7.24 -5.19 7.23
CA GLY A 131 -8.55 -4.89 6.65
C GLY A 131 -8.93 -5.94 5.61
N ALA A 132 -8.42 -5.83 4.37
CA ALA A 132 -8.64 -6.81 3.30
C ALA A 132 -8.07 -8.22 3.61
N GLY A 133 -7.36 -8.40 4.70
CA GLY A 133 -6.77 -9.66 5.10
C GLY A 133 -5.39 -9.95 4.49
N GLN A 134 -4.95 -9.24 3.47
CA GLN A 134 -3.69 -9.54 2.79
C GLN A 134 -2.46 -9.32 3.67
N HIS A 135 -2.46 -8.27 4.53
CA HIS A 135 -1.40 -8.06 5.49
C HIS A 135 -1.40 -9.14 6.57
N GLY A 136 -2.57 -9.50 7.09
CA GLY A 136 -2.72 -10.59 8.05
C GLY A 136 -2.24 -11.93 7.49
N VAL A 137 -2.59 -12.25 6.23
CA VAL A 137 -2.10 -13.46 5.55
C VAL A 137 -0.57 -13.42 5.41
N ALA A 138 0.02 -12.30 4.99
CA ALA A 138 1.47 -12.16 4.88
C ALA A 138 2.16 -12.33 6.24
N THR A 139 1.62 -11.71 7.30
CA THR A 139 2.15 -11.83 8.66
C THR A 139 2.02 -13.26 9.19
N ALA A 140 0.86 -13.90 9.05
CA ALA A 140 0.67 -15.31 9.44
C ALA A 140 1.63 -16.23 8.68
N THR A 141 1.86 -15.98 7.38
CA THR A 141 2.79 -16.75 6.54
C THR A 141 4.23 -16.68 7.08
N VAL A 142 4.74 -15.49 7.37
CA VAL A 142 6.11 -15.35 7.89
C VAL A 142 6.23 -15.88 9.31
N CYS A 143 5.20 -15.71 10.17
CA CYS A 143 5.18 -16.29 11.51
C CYS A 143 5.21 -17.81 11.49
N ALA A 144 4.41 -18.45 10.63
CA ALA A 144 4.44 -19.89 10.42
C ALA A 144 5.83 -20.37 9.95
N ARG A 145 6.41 -19.66 8.99
CA ARG A 145 7.77 -19.96 8.46
C ARG A 145 8.86 -19.91 9.53
N PHE A 146 8.74 -18.99 10.49
CA PHE A 146 9.76 -18.79 11.53
C PHE A 146 9.40 -19.35 12.92
N GLY A 147 8.25 -20.00 13.06
CA GLY A 147 7.81 -20.61 14.32
C GLY A 147 7.47 -19.58 15.40
N LEU A 148 6.95 -18.42 15.04
CA LEU A 148 6.60 -17.34 15.98
C LEU A 148 5.11 -17.36 16.30
N GLN A 149 4.75 -16.98 17.54
CA GLN A 149 3.37 -16.78 17.93
C GLN A 149 2.78 -15.60 17.13
N CYS A 150 1.59 -15.76 16.56
CA CYS A 150 0.96 -14.76 15.70
C CYS A 150 -0.46 -14.44 16.14
N VAL A 151 -0.75 -13.17 16.36
CA VAL A 151 -2.11 -12.66 16.64
C VAL A 151 -2.46 -11.55 15.63
N ILE A 152 -3.57 -11.74 14.92
CA ILE A 152 -4.04 -10.79 13.91
C ILE A 152 -5.34 -10.14 14.37
N TYR A 153 -5.36 -8.82 14.44
CA TYR A 153 -6.56 -8.02 14.70
C TYR A 153 -7.26 -7.67 13.41
N MET A 154 -8.54 -7.93 13.32
CA MET A 154 -9.36 -7.67 12.13
C MET A 154 -10.75 -7.22 12.55
N GLY A 155 -11.27 -6.16 11.94
CA GLY A 155 -12.63 -5.71 12.18
C GLY A 155 -13.65 -6.77 11.78
N VAL A 156 -14.72 -6.94 12.56
CA VAL A 156 -15.71 -7.99 12.30
C VAL A 156 -16.41 -7.82 10.95
N GLN A 157 -16.61 -6.59 10.48
CA GLN A 157 -17.16 -6.33 9.14
C GLN A 157 -16.17 -6.79 8.04
N ASP A 158 -14.89 -6.54 8.23
CA ASP A 158 -13.85 -6.99 7.31
C ASP A 158 -13.71 -8.52 7.32
N MET A 159 -13.87 -9.18 8.48
CA MET A 159 -13.86 -10.64 8.58
C MET A 159 -14.97 -11.29 7.75
N GLU A 160 -16.16 -10.70 7.72
CA GLU A 160 -17.26 -11.18 6.89
C GLU A 160 -16.96 -10.99 5.39
N ARG A 161 -16.50 -9.79 5.01
CA ARG A 161 -16.17 -9.47 3.60
C ARG A 161 -15.03 -10.34 3.06
N GLN A 162 -14.09 -10.74 3.91
CA GLN A 162 -12.83 -11.39 3.55
C GLN A 162 -12.62 -12.73 4.28
N SER A 163 -13.68 -13.52 4.42
CA SER A 163 -13.68 -14.78 5.18
C SER A 163 -12.65 -15.81 4.68
N LEU A 164 -12.33 -15.83 3.38
CA LEU A 164 -11.29 -16.67 2.82
C LEU A 164 -9.91 -16.33 3.40
N ASN A 165 -9.58 -15.05 3.55
CA ASN A 165 -8.32 -14.64 4.16
C ASN A 165 -8.29 -14.95 5.66
N VAL A 166 -9.41 -14.84 6.36
CA VAL A 166 -9.53 -15.27 7.78
C VAL A 166 -9.21 -16.76 7.90
N PHE A 167 -9.77 -17.59 7.02
CA PHE A 167 -9.47 -19.02 6.99
C PHE A 167 -7.98 -19.31 6.71
N ARG A 168 -7.38 -18.60 5.73
CA ARG A 168 -5.94 -18.75 5.41
C ARG A 168 -5.05 -18.41 6.60
N MET A 169 -5.32 -17.33 7.34
CA MET A 169 -4.56 -16.95 8.53
C MET A 169 -4.65 -18.04 9.62
N ARG A 170 -5.85 -18.54 9.89
CA ARG A 170 -6.07 -19.63 10.87
C ARG A 170 -5.41 -20.94 10.46
N LEU A 171 -5.43 -21.27 9.16
CA LEU A 171 -4.76 -22.46 8.61
C LEU A 171 -3.25 -22.43 8.84
N MET A 172 -2.64 -21.24 8.84
CA MET A 172 -1.22 -21.03 9.13
C MET A 172 -0.91 -20.91 10.64
N GLY A 173 -1.91 -21.15 11.50
CA GLY A 173 -1.73 -21.17 12.96
C GLY A 173 -1.85 -19.81 13.65
N ALA A 174 -2.22 -18.74 12.92
CA ALA A 174 -2.45 -17.45 13.55
C ALA A 174 -3.79 -17.41 14.31
N GLU A 175 -3.79 -16.78 15.48
CA GLU A 175 -5.01 -16.38 16.19
C GLU A 175 -5.58 -15.13 15.51
N VAL A 176 -6.81 -15.21 15.00
CA VAL A 176 -7.50 -14.05 14.42
C VAL A 176 -8.54 -13.54 15.39
N ARG A 177 -8.32 -12.33 15.92
CA ARG A 177 -9.20 -11.65 16.89
C ARG A 177 -10.10 -10.65 16.17
N GLY A 178 -11.42 -10.87 16.29
CA GLY A 178 -12.43 -9.94 15.78
C GLY A 178 -12.54 -8.70 16.65
N VAL A 179 -12.49 -7.52 16.03
CA VAL A 179 -12.66 -6.22 16.70
C VAL A 179 -14.06 -5.71 16.40
N THR A 180 -14.87 -5.53 17.45
CA THR A 180 -16.25 -5.04 17.38
C THR A 180 -16.38 -3.57 17.73
N ALA A 181 -15.33 -2.93 18.25
CA ALA A 181 -15.33 -1.51 18.61
C ALA A 181 -15.46 -0.63 17.36
N GLY A 182 -16.03 0.56 17.52
CA GLY A 182 -16.20 1.54 16.45
C GLY A 182 -17.03 1.00 15.30
N THR A 183 -16.50 1.08 14.08
CA THR A 183 -17.15 0.58 12.86
C THR A 183 -16.80 -0.88 12.55
N GLY A 184 -15.92 -1.49 13.34
CA GLY A 184 -15.46 -2.87 13.11
C GLY A 184 -14.67 -3.04 11.82
N THR A 185 -13.87 -2.02 11.45
CA THR A 185 -13.03 -1.99 10.23
C THR A 185 -11.55 -1.85 10.56
N LEU A 186 -10.71 -1.67 9.53
CA LEU A 186 -9.25 -1.57 9.64
C LEU A 186 -8.78 -0.54 10.68
N LYS A 187 -9.42 0.65 10.76
CA LYS A 187 -9.05 1.69 11.73
C LYS A 187 -9.13 1.16 13.18
N ASP A 188 -10.19 0.43 13.49
CA ASP A 188 -10.43 -0.10 14.84
C ASP A 188 -9.50 -1.27 15.14
N ALA A 189 -9.22 -2.12 14.14
CA ALA A 189 -8.23 -3.18 14.22
C ALA A 189 -6.83 -2.63 14.52
N THR A 190 -6.44 -1.53 13.87
CA THR A 190 -5.17 -0.84 14.12
C THR A 190 -5.11 -0.30 15.55
N SER A 191 -6.18 0.34 16.02
CA SER A 191 -6.27 0.85 17.39
C SER A 191 -6.13 -0.25 18.45
N GLU A 192 -6.74 -1.43 18.21
CA GLU A 192 -6.65 -2.56 19.12
C GLU A 192 -5.27 -3.22 19.11
N ALA A 193 -4.64 -3.35 17.94
CA ALA A 193 -3.27 -3.83 17.83
C ALA A 193 -2.29 -2.93 18.59
N ILE A 194 -2.46 -1.60 18.52
CA ILE A 194 -1.64 -0.64 19.29
C ILE A 194 -1.86 -0.84 20.80
N ARG A 195 -3.11 -1.06 21.28
CA ARG A 195 -3.39 -1.32 22.70
C ARG A 195 -2.71 -2.58 23.19
N ASP A 196 -2.80 -3.67 22.42
CA ASP A 196 -2.08 -4.91 22.75
C ASP A 196 -0.57 -4.67 22.79
N TRP A 197 -0.03 -3.93 21.82
CA TRP A 197 1.41 -3.66 21.77
C TRP A 197 1.89 -2.89 23.01
N VAL A 198 1.19 -1.82 23.40
CA VAL A 198 1.50 -1.04 24.61
C VAL A 198 1.53 -1.94 25.85
N THR A 199 0.64 -2.94 25.92
CA THR A 199 0.52 -3.85 27.07
C THR A 199 1.64 -4.90 27.10
N ASN A 200 2.15 -5.32 25.95
CA ASN A 200 3.02 -6.50 25.80
C ASN A 200 4.34 -6.19 25.09
N VAL A 201 4.87 -4.98 25.20
CA VAL A 201 6.04 -4.50 24.43
C VAL A 201 7.30 -5.36 24.59
N GLU A 202 7.51 -5.99 25.76
CA GLU A 202 8.76 -6.69 26.07
C GLU A 202 9.03 -7.85 25.11
N ASN A 203 8.03 -8.69 24.84
CA ASN A 203 8.17 -9.90 24.04
C ASN A 203 7.49 -9.81 22.68
N THR A 204 6.78 -8.73 22.40
CA THR A 204 5.91 -8.57 21.21
C THR A 204 6.48 -7.54 20.26
N HIS A 205 6.50 -7.89 18.97
CA HIS A 205 6.71 -6.93 17.87
C HIS A 205 5.41 -6.75 17.10
N TYR A 206 5.06 -5.50 16.83
CA TYR A 206 3.95 -5.15 15.97
C TYR A 206 4.43 -5.01 14.54
N ILE A 207 4.02 -5.94 13.65
CA ILE A 207 4.25 -5.83 12.21
C ILE A 207 3.16 -4.94 11.62
N LEU A 208 3.46 -3.65 11.44
CA LEU A 208 2.53 -2.70 10.85
C LEU A 208 2.50 -2.85 9.32
N GLY A 209 1.28 -2.89 8.76
CA GLY A 209 1.06 -3.26 7.36
C GLY A 209 1.15 -2.15 6.33
N SER A 210 1.41 -0.92 6.73
CA SER A 210 1.47 0.22 5.81
C SER A 210 2.54 1.24 6.21
N VAL A 211 2.79 2.23 5.34
CA VAL A 211 3.71 3.37 5.59
C VAL A 211 3.07 4.42 6.51
N ALA A 212 2.21 3.99 7.41
CA ALA A 212 1.53 4.78 8.43
C ALA A 212 2.12 4.49 9.82
N GLY A 213 1.56 5.10 10.86
CA GLY A 213 2.01 4.88 12.24
C GLY A 213 3.18 5.75 12.65
N PRO A 214 3.63 5.63 13.91
CA PRO A 214 4.71 6.43 14.45
C PRO A 214 6.05 6.05 13.81
N HIS A 215 6.96 7.01 13.72
CA HIS A 215 8.35 6.68 13.32
C HIS A 215 8.94 5.63 14.27
N PRO A 216 9.68 4.59 13.77
CA PRO A 216 10.26 4.46 12.43
C PRO A 216 9.38 3.76 11.37
N TYR A 217 8.14 3.36 11.68
CA TYR A 217 7.33 2.54 10.78
C TYR A 217 7.20 3.08 9.36
N PRO A 218 6.87 4.38 9.12
CA PRO A 218 6.72 4.86 7.74
C PRO A 218 7.97 4.64 6.89
N MET A 219 9.16 4.93 7.45
CA MET A 219 10.44 4.74 6.79
C MET A 219 10.78 3.24 6.63
N MET A 220 10.66 2.46 7.70
CA MET A 220 10.99 1.03 7.71
C MET A 220 10.12 0.23 6.73
N VAL A 221 8.82 0.46 6.72
CA VAL A 221 7.88 -0.20 5.81
C VAL A 221 8.16 0.19 4.36
N ARG A 222 8.46 1.47 4.10
CA ARG A 222 8.90 1.93 2.79
C ARG A 222 10.15 1.20 2.33
N ASP A 223 11.19 1.16 3.16
CA ASP A 223 12.48 0.56 2.81
C ASP A 223 12.34 -0.93 2.47
N PHE A 224 11.51 -1.68 3.22
CA PHE A 224 11.21 -3.08 2.87
C PHE A 224 10.34 -3.25 1.61
N HIS A 225 9.65 -2.22 1.16
CA HIS A 225 8.92 -2.23 -0.10
C HIS A 225 9.71 -1.61 -1.27
N ALA A 226 10.83 -0.92 -1.02
CA ALA A 226 11.60 -0.20 -2.03
C ALA A 226 12.10 -1.10 -3.18
N ILE A 227 12.26 -2.40 -2.92
CA ILE A 227 12.56 -3.43 -3.92
C ILE A 227 11.62 -3.37 -5.13
N ILE A 228 10.37 -2.91 -4.96
CA ILE A 228 9.39 -2.74 -6.06
C ILE A 228 9.90 -1.69 -7.06
N GLY A 229 10.32 -0.54 -6.55
CA GLY A 229 10.85 0.56 -7.36
C GLY A 229 12.21 0.23 -7.98
N GLU A 230 13.13 -0.37 -7.21
CA GLU A 230 14.45 -0.78 -7.65
C GLU A 230 14.37 -1.75 -8.83
N GLU A 231 13.57 -2.81 -8.70
CA GLU A 231 13.33 -3.75 -9.80
C GLU A 231 12.66 -3.08 -10.99
N THR A 232 11.68 -2.19 -10.75
CA THR A 232 10.98 -1.45 -11.82
C THR A 232 11.97 -0.61 -12.61
N ARG A 233 12.87 0.12 -11.96
CA ARG A 233 13.92 0.92 -12.64
C ARG A 233 14.81 0.02 -13.52
N ALA A 234 15.32 -1.07 -12.97
CA ALA A 234 16.18 -2.00 -13.70
C ALA A 234 15.46 -2.62 -14.90
N GLN A 235 14.22 -3.07 -14.70
CA GLN A 235 13.41 -3.68 -15.74
C GLN A 235 12.96 -2.68 -16.83
N CYS A 236 12.70 -1.42 -16.48
CA CYS A 236 12.46 -0.36 -17.45
C CYS A 236 13.69 -0.10 -18.32
N GLN A 237 14.87 -0.04 -17.70
CA GLN A 237 16.12 0.12 -18.42
C GLN A 237 16.38 -1.06 -19.39
N GLU A 238 16.13 -2.29 -18.95
CA GLU A 238 16.28 -3.49 -19.78
C GLU A 238 15.28 -3.51 -20.96
N LYS A 239 14.00 -3.22 -20.70
CA LYS A 239 12.93 -3.35 -21.69
C LYS A 239 12.89 -2.26 -22.74
N PHE A 240 13.21 -1.02 -22.37
CA PHE A 240 13.06 0.12 -23.28
C PHE A 240 14.13 1.20 -23.13
N GLY A 241 15.24 0.92 -22.41
CA GLY A 241 16.44 1.75 -22.40
C GLY A 241 16.27 3.09 -21.66
N GLY A 242 15.36 3.19 -20.67
CA GLY A 242 15.15 4.43 -19.94
C GLY A 242 14.17 4.31 -18.79
N LEU A 243 13.77 5.46 -18.22
CA LEU A 243 12.78 5.53 -17.15
C LEU A 243 11.35 5.51 -17.73
N PRO A 244 10.36 5.14 -16.93
CA PRO A 244 8.95 5.33 -17.29
C PRO A 244 8.61 6.83 -17.25
N ASP A 245 7.59 7.24 -18.02
CA ASP A 245 7.08 8.60 -17.98
C ASP A 245 6.12 8.81 -16.80
N ILE A 246 5.36 7.76 -16.45
CA ILE A 246 4.34 7.79 -15.41
C ILE A 246 4.40 6.52 -14.57
N LEU A 247 4.43 6.68 -13.25
CA LEU A 247 4.18 5.63 -12.27
C LEU A 247 2.80 5.83 -11.68
N MET A 248 2.04 4.75 -11.54
CA MET A 248 0.69 4.81 -10.98
C MET A 248 0.45 3.66 -10.00
N ALA A 249 -0.19 3.96 -8.86
CA ALA A 249 -0.55 2.97 -7.86
C ALA A 249 -1.77 3.42 -7.05
N CYS A 250 -2.54 2.47 -6.50
CA CYS A 250 -3.61 2.78 -5.56
C CYS A 250 -3.03 3.21 -4.20
N VAL A 251 -3.77 4.06 -3.49
CA VAL A 251 -3.38 4.60 -2.18
C VAL A 251 -4.52 4.46 -1.19
N GLY A 252 -4.33 3.57 -0.20
CA GLY A 252 -5.02 3.59 1.09
C GLY A 252 -4.05 4.14 2.12
N GLY A 253 -3.44 3.31 2.98
CA GLY A 253 -2.26 3.73 3.76
C GLY A 253 -1.02 4.03 2.89
N GLY A 254 -0.95 3.51 1.67
CA GLY A 254 -0.02 3.90 0.62
C GLY A 254 1.25 3.08 0.48
N SER A 255 1.37 1.91 1.13
CA SER A 255 2.64 1.15 1.13
C SER A 255 3.08 0.64 -0.24
N ASN A 256 2.15 0.17 -1.08
CA ASN A 256 2.48 -0.28 -2.43
C ASN A 256 2.94 0.86 -3.33
N ALA A 257 2.29 2.02 -3.22
CA ALA A 257 2.64 3.22 -3.97
C ALA A 257 4.01 3.75 -3.53
N MET A 258 4.27 3.81 -2.22
CA MET A 258 5.54 4.30 -1.70
C MET A 258 6.70 3.36 -2.09
N GLY A 259 6.49 2.04 -2.06
CA GLY A 259 7.50 1.08 -2.52
C GLY A 259 7.86 1.26 -3.99
N LEU A 260 6.90 1.66 -4.84
CA LEU A 260 7.18 1.98 -6.23
C LEU A 260 7.79 3.38 -6.41
N PHE A 261 7.28 4.38 -5.69
CA PHE A 261 7.63 5.79 -5.92
C PHE A 261 8.99 6.18 -5.36
N HIS A 262 9.38 5.58 -4.22
CA HIS A 262 10.58 5.99 -3.47
C HIS A 262 11.84 6.07 -4.34
N GLU A 263 12.06 5.08 -5.18
CA GLU A 263 13.21 5.02 -6.11
C GLU A 263 13.22 6.17 -7.15
N PHE A 264 12.06 6.76 -7.41
CA PHE A 264 11.88 7.80 -8.45
C PHE A 264 11.61 9.19 -7.88
N VAL A 265 11.66 9.38 -6.56
CA VAL A 265 11.37 10.69 -5.93
C VAL A 265 12.28 11.79 -6.49
N ASN A 266 13.54 11.47 -6.77
CA ASN A 266 14.54 12.40 -7.31
C ASN A 266 14.58 12.46 -8.85
N GLU A 267 13.63 11.83 -9.54
CA GLU A 267 13.54 11.83 -11.01
C GLU A 267 12.42 12.78 -11.48
N PRO A 268 12.70 14.07 -11.71
CA PRO A 268 11.67 15.07 -11.96
C PRO A 268 10.88 14.83 -13.26
N THR A 269 11.43 14.05 -14.19
CA THR A 269 10.76 13.67 -15.46
C THR A 269 9.74 12.58 -15.29
N VAL A 270 9.76 11.83 -14.17
CA VAL A 270 8.83 10.74 -13.88
C VAL A 270 7.66 11.29 -13.07
N ARG A 271 6.45 11.28 -13.62
CA ARG A 271 5.23 11.60 -12.88
C ARG A 271 4.86 10.44 -11.95
N MET A 272 4.48 10.75 -10.73
CA MET A 272 3.99 9.78 -9.74
C MET A 272 2.53 10.10 -9.42
N ILE A 273 1.64 9.15 -9.67
CA ILE A 273 0.19 9.34 -9.53
C ILE A 273 -0.37 8.29 -8.56
N GLY A 274 -0.87 8.75 -7.43
CA GLY A 274 -1.58 7.94 -6.44
C GLY A 274 -3.10 8.03 -6.62
N ILE A 275 -3.80 6.90 -6.57
CA ILE A 275 -5.25 6.84 -6.75
C ILE A 275 -5.92 6.35 -5.48
N GLU A 276 -6.76 7.20 -4.91
CA GLU A 276 -7.56 6.95 -3.71
C GLU A 276 -8.98 6.46 -4.07
N ALA A 277 -9.71 5.97 -3.07
CA ALA A 277 -11.10 5.56 -3.25
C ALA A 277 -12.07 6.73 -2.99
N ALA A 278 -12.78 7.16 -4.01
CA ALA A 278 -13.90 8.09 -3.87
C ALA A 278 -15.19 7.40 -3.38
N GLY A 279 -15.18 6.10 -3.16
CA GLY A 279 -16.32 5.35 -2.63
C GLY A 279 -17.60 5.55 -3.45
N SER A 280 -18.65 5.97 -2.81
CA SER A 280 -19.94 6.33 -3.48
C SER A 280 -19.91 7.71 -4.13
N GLY A 281 -18.76 8.37 -4.19
CA GLY A 281 -18.53 9.73 -4.67
C GLY A 281 -18.22 10.69 -3.52
N VAL A 282 -17.17 11.51 -3.70
CA VAL A 282 -16.67 12.47 -2.68
C VAL A 282 -17.78 13.35 -2.14
N ALA A 283 -18.66 13.88 -3.02
CA ALA A 283 -19.78 14.76 -2.62
C ALA A 283 -20.80 14.10 -1.69
N THR A 284 -20.80 12.75 -1.59
CA THR A 284 -21.72 12.02 -0.70
C THR A 284 -21.22 11.95 0.74
N GLY A 285 -19.96 12.28 0.98
CA GLY A 285 -19.26 12.07 2.26
C GLY A 285 -18.89 10.60 2.52
N LYS A 286 -19.24 9.66 1.65
CA LYS A 286 -18.90 8.23 1.75
C LYS A 286 -17.72 7.90 0.83
N HIS A 287 -16.51 8.19 1.28
CA HIS A 287 -15.27 8.01 0.53
C HIS A 287 -14.08 7.77 1.47
N ALA A 288 -12.94 7.37 0.91
CA ALA A 288 -11.65 7.23 1.60
C ALA A 288 -10.54 8.07 0.90
N ALA A 289 -10.94 9.18 0.25
CA ALA A 289 -10.05 10.09 -0.48
C ALA A 289 -9.34 11.04 0.49
N THR A 290 -8.40 10.53 1.25
CA THR A 290 -7.75 11.22 2.37
C THR A 290 -6.83 12.35 1.92
N LEU A 291 -6.02 12.15 0.88
CA LEU A 291 -5.13 13.19 0.34
C LEU A 291 -5.92 14.22 -0.46
N THR A 292 -6.99 13.81 -1.13
CA THR A 292 -7.81 14.70 -1.96
C THR A 292 -8.67 15.63 -1.10
N GLU A 293 -9.31 15.12 -0.03
CA GLU A 293 -10.35 15.81 0.74
C GLU A 293 -10.01 16.01 2.23
N GLY A 294 -9.02 15.30 2.74
CA GLY A 294 -8.67 15.31 4.16
C GLY A 294 -7.94 16.59 4.61
N ARG A 295 -7.71 16.67 5.90
CA ARG A 295 -6.97 17.75 6.56
C ARG A 295 -5.83 17.17 7.38
N VAL A 296 -4.82 18.02 7.66
CA VAL A 296 -3.68 17.63 8.49
C VAL A 296 -4.14 17.40 9.93
N GLY A 297 -3.74 16.27 10.52
CA GLY A 297 -4.02 15.92 11.89
C GLY A 297 -3.19 14.71 12.33
N VAL A 298 -3.50 14.14 13.51
CA VAL A 298 -2.77 12.99 14.08
C VAL A 298 -3.68 11.78 14.12
N LEU A 299 -3.23 10.68 13.50
CA LEU A 299 -3.90 9.38 13.57
C LEU A 299 -2.85 8.27 13.74
N HIS A 300 -3.15 7.31 14.64
CA HIS A 300 -2.30 6.12 14.88
C HIS A 300 -0.81 6.46 15.10
N GLY A 301 -0.53 7.58 15.78
CA GLY A 301 0.81 7.96 16.20
C GLY A 301 1.64 8.79 15.22
N ALA A 302 1.08 9.24 14.11
CA ALA A 302 1.75 10.10 13.15
C ALA A 302 0.89 11.30 12.73
N MET A 303 1.53 12.40 12.40
CA MET A 303 0.89 13.53 11.74
C MET A 303 0.84 13.27 10.23
N SER A 304 -0.35 13.35 9.63
CA SER A 304 -0.57 13.15 8.19
C SER A 304 -1.89 13.80 7.77
N TYR A 305 -2.24 13.72 6.48
CA TYR A 305 -3.62 13.97 6.07
C TYR A 305 -4.53 12.87 6.62
N LEU A 306 -5.72 13.23 7.07
CA LEU A 306 -6.76 12.30 7.49
C LEU A 306 -8.16 12.88 7.26
N LEU A 307 -9.16 12.01 7.16
CA LEU A 307 -10.55 12.40 7.11
C LEU A 307 -11.01 12.74 8.54
N GLN A 308 -11.31 14.00 8.79
CA GLN A 308 -11.74 14.50 10.07
C GLN A 308 -12.75 15.65 9.93
N ASP A 309 -13.63 15.80 10.91
CA ASP A 309 -14.58 16.90 10.99
C ASP A 309 -13.92 18.21 11.48
N SER A 310 -14.73 19.23 11.72
CA SER A 310 -14.26 20.54 12.22
C SER A 310 -13.71 20.49 13.66
N GLU A 311 -14.06 19.47 14.43
CA GLU A 311 -13.62 19.26 15.81
C GLU A 311 -12.42 18.31 15.92
N GLY A 312 -11.92 17.81 14.75
CA GLY A 312 -10.79 16.89 14.68
C GLY A 312 -11.17 15.44 14.94
N GLN A 313 -12.47 15.08 14.95
CA GLN A 313 -12.89 13.70 15.06
C GLN A 313 -12.76 12.98 13.71
N VAL A 314 -12.26 11.76 13.77
CA VAL A 314 -12.07 10.95 12.55
C VAL A 314 -13.41 10.62 11.92
N ILE A 315 -13.59 10.97 10.66
CA ILE A 315 -14.76 10.60 9.85
C ILE A 315 -14.57 9.16 9.36
N GLU A 316 -15.65 8.39 9.39
CA GLU A 316 -15.66 7.03 8.84
C GLU A 316 -15.35 7.04 7.34
N ALA A 317 -14.36 6.27 6.95
CA ALA A 317 -14.04 6.07 5.54
C ALA A 317 -15.02 5.07 4.91
N HIS A 318 -15.12 5.09 3.58
CA HIS A 318 -15.91 4.14 2.82
C HIS A 318 -15.23 3.79 1.49
N SER A 319 -15.09 2.50 1.23
CA SER A 319 -14.68 1.94 -0.07
C SER A 319 -15.21 0.51 -0.20
N ILE A 320 -15.58 0.12 -1.42
CA ILE A 320 -15.84 -1.29 -1.76
C ILE A 320 -14.59 -2.17 -1.53
N SER A 321 -13.41 -1.56 -1.64
CA SER A 321 -12.14 -2.21 -1.37
C SER A 321 -11.77 -2.06 0.11
N ALA A 322 -11.81 -3.16 0.87
CA ALA A 322 -11.45 -3.17 2.29
C ALA A 322 -10.00 -2.70 2.55
N GLY A 323 -9.09 -2.82 1.58
CA GLY A 323 -7.71 -2.36 1.70
C GLY A 323 -7.52 -0.86 1.49
N LEU A 324 -8.52 -0.16 0.93
CA LEU A 324 -8.55 1.30 0.79
C LEU A 324 -9.51 1.97 1.77
N ASP A 325 -10.27 1.20 2.53
CA ASP A 325 -11.24 1.66 3.53
C ASP A 325 -10.51 2.11 4.82
N TYR A 326 -9.79 3.24 4.73
CA TYR A 326 -8.97 3.77 5.81
C TYR A 326 -8.95 5.31 5.76
N PRO A 327 -9.21 6.00 6.88
CA PRO A 327 -9.35 7.46 6.90
C PRO A 327 -8.04 8.24 7.01
N GLY A 328 -6.91 7.57 6.87
CA GLY A 328 -5.57 8.16 6.97
C GLY A 328 -4.66 7.72 5.85
N VAL A 329 -3.45 8.27 5.82
CA VAL A 329 -2.43 7.96 4.80
C VAL A 329 -1.03 8.08 5.40
N GLY A 330 -0.04 7.49 4.75
CA GLY A 330 1.36 7.63 5.15
C GLY A 330 1.86 9.08 5.13
N PRO A 331 2.67 9.50 6.11
CA PRO A 331 3.17 10.88 6.21
C PRO A 331 4.06 11.27 5.02
N GLU A 332 4.80 10.35 4.43
CA GLU A 332 5.62 10.63 3.25
C GLU A 332 4.75 10.96 2.03
N HIS A 333 3.59 10.30 1.86
CA HIS A 333 2.62 10.68 0.82
C HIS A 333 2.09 12.10 1.03
N SER A 334 1.79 12.46 2.28
CA SER A 334 1.35 13.81 2.65
C SER A 334 2.42 14.86 2.30
N PHE A 335 3.67 14.55 2.58
CA PHE A 335 4.81 15.39 2.23
C PHE A 335 4.99 15.53 0.71
N LEU A 336 4.95 14.42 -0.04
CA LEU A 336 5.10 14.45 -1.50
C LEU A 336 3.97 15.22 -2.20
N LYS A 337 2.76 15.18 -1.64
CA LYS A 337 1.63 16.01 -2.09
C LYS A 337 1.94 17.50 -1.91
N ASP A 338 2.30 17.91 -0.69
CA ASP A 338 2.54 19.32 -0.37
C ASP A 338 3.75 19.88 -1.13
N ALA A 339 4.77 19.04 -1.37
CA ALA A 339 5.91 19.38 -2.21
C ALA A 339 5.59 19.45 -3.71
N GLY A 340 4.38 19.06 -4.12
CA GLY A 340 4.00 18.97 -5.54
C GLY A 340 4.77 17.90 -6.32
N ARG A 341 5.42 16.94 -5.61
CA ARG A 341 6.21 15.89 -6.25
C ARG A 341 5.36 14.74 -6.75
N ALA A 342 4.31 14.38 -6.04
CA ALA A 342 3.33 13.37 -6.44
C ALA A 342 1.93 13.98 -6.56
N GLU A 343 1.15 13.42 -7.45
CA GLU A 343 -0.23 13.80 -7.72
C GLU A 343 -1.18 12.75 -7.13
N TYR A 344 -2.31 13.21 -6.60
CA TYR A 344 -3.30 12.30 -6.03
C TYR A 344 -4.68 12.62 -6.56
N TYR A 345 -5.38 11.57 -6.98
CA TYR A 345 -6.73 11.62 -7.52
C TYR A 345 -7.56 10.51 -6.90
N SER A 346 -8.86 10.55 -7.10
CA SER A 346 -9.75 9.52 -6.57
C SER A 346 -10.73 9.03 -7.65
N VAL A 347 -11.15 7.78 -7.53
CA VAL A 347 -12.15 7.15 -8.40
C VAL A 347 -13.21 6.46 -7.54
N THR A 348 -14.42 6.36 -8.07
CA THR A 348 -15.58 5.75 -7.39
C THR A 348 -15.48 4.22 -7.39
N ASP A 349 -16.27 3.61 -6.50
CA ASP A 349 -16.45 2.15 -6.45
C ASP A 349 -16.93 1.57 -7.78
N GLN A 350 -17.81 2.28 -8.50
CA GLN A 350 -18.32 1.84 -9.80
C GLN A 350 -17.22 1.88 -10.86
N GLU A 351 -16.42 2.95 -10.93
CA GLU A 351 -15.28 3.05 -11.86
C GLU A 351 -14.26 1.94 -11.60
N ALA A 352 -14.01 1.62 -10.31
CA ALA A 352 -13.13 0.52 -9.94
C ALA A 352 -13.68 -0.85 -10.36
N LEU A 353 -14.99 -1.10 -10.21
CA LEU A 353 -15.64 -2.33 -10.67
C LEU A 353 -15.58 -2.48 -12.20
N ASP A 354 -15.78 -1.38 -12.94
CA ASP A 354 -15.70 -1.38 -14.40
C ASP A 354 -14.26 -1.68 -14.86
N ALA A 355 -13.27 -1.10 -14.19
CA ALA A 355 -11.85 -1.35 -14.46
C ALA A 355 -11.44 -2.79 -14.10
N PHE A 356 -11.94 -3.34 -12.98
CA PHE A 356 -11.75 -4.73 -12.60
C PHE A 356 -12.18 -5.68 -13.70
N GLN A 357 -13.40 -5.50 -14.25
CA GLN A 357 -13.90 -6.29 -15.36
C GLN A 357 -13.09 -6.10 -16.65
N ARG A 358 -12.74 -4.83 -16.96
CA ARG A 358 -11.97 -4.47 -18.15
C ARG A 358 -10.63 -5.17 -18.17
N VAL A 359 -9.85 -5.06 -17.10
CA VAL A 359 -8.51 -5.70 -17.02
C VAL A 359 -8.64 -7.22 -17.07
N SER A 360 -9.63 -7.79 -16.37
CA SER A 360 -9.88 -9.24 -16.41
C SER A 360 -10.18 -9.74 -17.82
N ARG A 361 -10.98 -9.00 -18.60
CA ARG A 361 -11.35 -9.40 -19.98
C ARG A 361 -10.25 -9.14 -21.01
N LEU A 362 -9.46 -8.07 -20.81
CA LEU A 362 -8.41 -7.71 -21.76
C LEU A 362 -7.13 -8.51 -21.53
N GLU A 363 -6.69 -8.67 -20.28
CA GLU A 363 -5.40 -9.26 -19.96
C GLU A 363 -5.47 -10.66 -19.33
N GLY A 364 -6.67 -11.14 -18.99
CA GLY A 364 -6.83 -12.39 -18.23
C GLY A 364 -6.24 -12.28 -16.81
N ILE A 365 -6.08 -11.07 -16.29
CA ILE A 365 -5.56 -10.78 -14.95
C ILE A 365 -6.73 -10.27 -14.11
N ILE A 366 -7.06 -10.97 -13.04
CA ILE A 366 -8.06 -10.53 -12.07
C ILE A 366 -7.31 -9.69 -11.00
N PRO A 367 -7.36 -8.35 -11.07
CA PRO A 367 -6.64 -7.50 -10.13
C PRO A 367 -7.36 -7.45 -8.79
N ALA A 368 -6.65 -7.18 -7.70
CA ALA A 368 -7.32 -6.80 -6.46
C ALA A 368 -8.17 -5.53 -6.65
N LEU A 369 -9.28 -5.40 -5.90
CA LEU A 369 -10.13 -4.20 -5.95
C LEU A 369 -9.33 -2.93 -5.63
N GLU A 370 -8.34 -3.03 -4.75
CA GLU A 370 -7.40 -1.95 -4.48
C GLU A 370 -6.74 -1.47 -5.78
N THR A 371 -6.14 -2.39 -6.53
CA THR A 371 -5.44 -2.07 -7.79
C THR A 371 -6.40 -1.62 -8.89
N ALA A 372 -7.64 -2.11 -8.87
CA ALA A 372 -8.67 -1.72 -9.83
C ALA A 372 -8.92 -0.19 -9.83
N HIS A 373 -8.77 0.48 -8.67
CA HIS A 373 -8.83 1.94 -8.59
C HIS A 373 -7.75 2.62 -9.44
N ALA A 374 -6.51 2.11 -9.40
CA ALA A 374 -5.45 2.64 -10.26
C ALA A 374 -5.76 2.43 -11.75
N PHE A 375 -6.27 1.27 -12.12
CA PHE A 375 -6.69 0.99 -13.50
C PHE A 375 -7.87 1.85 -13.96
N ALA A 376 -8.79 2.18 -13.06
CA ALA A 376 -9.94 3.03 -13.38
C ALA A 376 -9.53 4.43 -13.84
N TYR A 377 -8.49 5.00 -13.22
CA TYR A 377 -8.02 6.33 -13.58
C TYR A 377 -7.45 6.43 -15.00
N LEU A 378 -7.12 5.32 -15.65
CA LEU A 378 -6.69 5.31 -17.06
C LEU A 378 -7.75 5.95 -18.00
N GLU A 379 -9.05 5.79 -17.70
CA GLU A 379 -10.13 6.43 -18.47
C GLU A 379 -10.02 7.95 -18.48
N THR A 380 -9.62 8.52 -17.35
CA THR A 380 -9.43 9.98 -17.22
C THR A 380 -8.07 10.43 -17.76
N LEU A 381 -7.02 9.65 -17.51
CA LEU A 381 -5.64 10.01 -17.82
C LEU A 381 -5.32 9.87 -19.31
N CYS A 382 -5.64 8.73 -19.93
CA CYS A 382 -5.19 8.41 -21.29
C CYS A 382 -5.67 9.40 -22.37
N PRO A 383 -6.90 9.94 -22.32
CA PRO A 383 -7.34 10.97 -23.29
C PRO A 383 -6.55 12.28 -23.22
N GLN A 384 -5.92 12.58 -22.08
CA GLN A 384 -5.18 13.82 -21.85
C GLN A 384 -3.70 13.71 -22.25
N LEU A 385 -3.18 12.52 -22.43
CA LEU A 385 -1.77 12.28 -22.76
C LEU A 385 -1.50 12.55 -24.23
N THR A 386 -0.28 12.99 -24.54
CA THR A 386 0.23 13.18 -25.91
C THR A 386 1.34 12.19 -26.21
N GLY A 387 1.51 11.82 -27.47
CA GLY A 387 2.53 10.86 -27.90
C GLY A 387 2.28 9.45 -27.37
N ASN A 388 3.36 8.75 -27.05
CA ASN A 388 3.34 7.35 -26.58
C ASN A 388 4.07 7.25 -25.22
N PRO A 389 3.55 7.87 -24.13
CA PRO A 389 4.21 7.78 -22.83
C PRO A 389 4.11 6.38 -22.26
N ARG A 390 5.13 5.98 -21.52
CA ARG A 390 5.22 4.68 -20.83
C ARG A 390 4.65 4.81 -19.42
N ILE A 391 3.58 4.09 -19.16
CA ILE A 391 2.91 4.05 -17.84
C ILE A 391 3.26 2.72 -17.17
N VAL A 392 3.78 2.78 -15.96
CA VAL A 392 3.93 1.59 -15.10
C VAL A 392 2.90 1.65 -13.98
N ILE A 393 2.03 0.64 -13.91
CA ILE A 393 1.03 0.48 -12.85
C ILE A 393 1.48 -0.62 -11.91
N ASN A 394 1.50 -0.34 -10.60
CA ASN A 394 1.74 -1.37 -9.61
C ASN A 394 0.52 -2.26 -9.43
N SER A 395 0.55 -3.48 -9.99
CA SER A 395 -0.45 -4.52 -9.75
C SER A 395 -0.22 -5.11 -8.35
N SER A 396 -0.68 -4.40 -7.33
CA SER A 396 -0.30 -4.57 -5.92
C SER A 396 -0.75 -5.89 -5.30
N GLY A 397 -1.79 -6.52 -5.86
CA GLY A 397 -2.33 -7.79 -5.40
C GLY A 397 -3.33 -8.40 -6.40
N ARG A 398 -3.59 -9.70 -6.25
CA ARG A 398 -4.56 -10.43 -7.07
C ARG A 398 -5.96 -10.38 -6.45
N GLY A 399 -6.97 -10.48 -7.32
CA GLY A 399 -8.37 -10.29 -6.98
C GLY A 399 -9.14 -11.54 -6.57
N ASP A 400 -8.49 -12.70 -6.43
CA ASP A 400 -9.17 -13.94 -6.03
C ASP A 400 -9.97 -13.77 -4.72
N LYS A 401 -9.44 -12.95 -3.80
CA LYS A 401 -10.11 -12.60 -2.54
C LYS A 401 -11.37 -11.76 -2.71
N ASP A 402 -11.50 -11.04 -3.84
CA ASP A 402 -12.54 -10.04 -4.09
C ASP A 402 -13.67 -10.55 -4.96
N VAL A 403 -13.52 -11.74 -5.57
CA VAL A 403 -14.48 -12.29 -6.55
C VAL A 403 -15.89 -12.33 -5.97
N ASN A 404 -16.07 -12.73 -4.72
CA ASN A 404 -17.40 -12.78 -4.07
C ASN A 404 -18.00 -11.37 -3.88
N THR A 405 -17.17 -10.39 -3.50
CA THR A 405 -17.60 -8.99 -3.35
C THR A 405 -18.00 -8.40 -4.69
N VAL A 406 -17.18 -8.65 -5.72
CA VAL A 406 -17.47 -8.19 -7.09
C VAL A 406 -18.72 -8.87 -7.64
N ALA A 407 -18.87 -10.20 -7.49
CA ALA A 407 -20.07 -10.92 -7.93
C ALA A 407 -21.34 -10.34 -7.30
N LYS A 408 -21.31 -10.09 -5.98
CA LYS A 408 -22.44 -9.46 -5.27
C LYS A 408 -22.75 -8.05 -5.80
N ALA A 409 -21.72 -7.23 -6.05
CA ALA A 409 -21.91 -5.88 -6.57
C ALA A 409 -22.43 -5.84 -8.00
N LEU A 410 -22.10 -6.84 -8.82
CA LEU A 410 -22.56 -6.97 -10.21
C LEU A 410 -23.91 -7.70 -10.37
N GLY A 411 -24.60 -8.02 -9.27
CA GLY A 411 -25.92 -8.67 -9.30
C GLY A 411 -25.87 -10.21 -9.34
N GLY A 412 -24.74 -10.80 -9.05
CA GLY A 412 -24.52 -12.25 -9.05
C GLY A 412 -23.90 -12.75 -10.36
N LEU A 413 -23.40 -13.99 -10.32
CA LEU A 413 -23.09 -14.76 -11.53
C LEU A 413 -24.39 -15.46 -11.94
N GLU A 414 -24.98 -15.05 -13.07
CA GLU A 414 -26.00 -15.86 -13.74
C GLU A 414 -25.39 -17.15 -14.31
#